data_74cc2915c34e4a4c411ae61adfaa03e3
#
_entry.id   74cc2915c34e4a4c411ae61adfaa03e3
#
_cell.length_a   1.000
_cell.length_b   1.000
_cell.length_c   1.000
_cell.angle_alpha   90.00
_cell.angle_beta   90.00
_cell.angle_gamma   90.00
#
_symmetry.space_group_name_H-M   'P 1'
#
loop_
_entity.id
_entity.type
_entity.pdbx_description
1 polymer ?
#
loop_
_entity_poly.entity_id
_entity_poly.type
_entity_poly.pdbx_seq_one_letter_code
_entity_poly.pdbx_strand_id
1 'polypeptide(L)'
;MTHHRASTKPLKYGEPVFLCFCGMTNFHRFKLGFDRTFWLGEIADRSQEAAYQTAVDSQAAALAVLRPGIRAEDVHSAYAQVIQSAGYEYPFRCGRATGFSFLERPQLVFGDKTVLQPGMVFAVDGSVTVPGKFRAQVGDSFIITENGYEQITSHPKALAEVII
;
A
#
# COMPACT_ATOMS: atom_id res chain seq x y z
N MET A 1 10.92 7.97 -0.64
CA MET A 1 10.36 8.80 0.45
C MET A 1 10.74 8.19 1.78
N THR A 2 11.13 9.00 2.68
CA THR A 2 11.45 8.62 4.06
C THR A 2 10.25 8.89 4.96
N HIS A 3 10.09 8.10 5.99
CA HIS A 3 9.14 8.41 7.06
C HIS A 3 9.57 9.69 7.77
N HIS A 4 8.63 10.59 7.98
CA HIS A 4 8.85 11.80 8.74
C HIS A 4 8.27 11.65 10.15
N ARG A 5 8.91 12.26 11.12
CA ARG A 5 8.34 12.38 12.46
C ARG A 5 7.15 13.35 12.41
N ALA A 6 6.18 13.11 13.28
CA ALA A 6 5.13 14.08 13.52
C ALA A 6 5.76 15.45 13.87
N SER A 7 5.15 16.51 13.38
CA SER A 7 5.61 17.89 13.59
C SER A 7 4.43 18.79 13.98
N THR A 8 4.74 19.99 14.36
CA THR A 8 3.74 21.03 14.65
C THR A 8 3.30 21.80 13.39
N LYS A 9 3.71 21.36 12.19
CA LYS A 9 3.28 21.98 10.93
C LYS A 9 1.75 21.85 10.81
N PRO A 10 1.00 22.95 10.70
CA PRO A 10 -0.43 22.90 10.48
C PRO A 10 -0.75 22.19 9.15
N LEU A 11 -1.79 21.39 9.15
CA LEU A 11 -2.38 20.87 7.92
C LEU A 11 -3.04 22.04 7.18
N LYS A 12 -2.93 22.04 5.85
CA LYS A 12 -3.52 23.08 5.02
C LYS A 12 -4.63 22.50 4.17
N TYR A 13 -5.66 23.30 3.97
CA TYR A 13 -6.76 22.98 3.06
C TYR A 13 -6.24 22.69 1.66
N GLY A 14 -6.72 21.60 1.06
CA GLY A 14 -6.31 21.14 -0.26
C GLY A 14 -4.97 20.40 -0.35
N GLU A 15 -4.18 20.35 0.74
CA GLU A 15 -2.92 19.60 0.76
C GLU A 15 -3.16 18.12 1.13
N PRO A 16 -2.42 17.16 0.51
CA PRO A 16 -2.48 15.76 0.87
C PRO A 16 -1.77 15.49 2.20
N VAL A 17 -2.36 14.62 2.98
CA VAL A 17 -1.79 14.09 4.23
C VAL A 17 -1.66 12.59 4.12
N PHE A 18 -0.44 12.09 4.17
CA PHE A 18 -0.17 10.66 4.20
C PHE A 18 -0.06 10.18 5.65
N LEU A 19 -0.94 9.28 6.02
CA LEU A 19 -0.93 8.60 7.31
C LEU A 19 -0.46 7.15 7.13
N CYS A 20 0.68 6.82 7.75
CA CYS A 20 1.23 5.47 7.77
C CYS A 20 1.21 4.94 9.20
N PHE A 21 0.37 3.98 9.45
CA PHE A 21 0.28 3.26 10.71
C PHE A 21 1.13 1.99 10.64
N CYS A 22 2.37 2.18 10.29
CA CYS A 22 3.32 1.11 10.14
C CYS A 22 3.74 0.55 11.50
N GLY A 23 3.64 -0.76 11.66
CA GLY A 23 4.04 -1.43 12.86
C GLY A 23 3.06 -1.29 14.03
N MET A 24 1.81 -0.93 13.77
CA MET A 24 0.76 -1.04 14.77
C MET A 24 0.76 -2.45 15.36
N THR A 25 0.58 -2.52 16.64
CA THR A 25 0.47 -3.80 17.35
C THR A 25 -0.94 -4.02 17.83
N ASN A 26 -1.41 -5.23 17.64
CA ASN A 26 -2.62 -5.71 18.31
C ASN A 26 -2.29 -6.29 19.69
N PHE A 27 -3.25 -6.97 20.28
CA PHE A 27 -3.17 -7.56 21.62
C PHE A 27 -1.94 -8.45 21.87
N HIS A 28 -1.44 -9.15 20.85
CA HIS A 28 -0.27 -10.04 20.93
C HIS A 28 1.02 -9.44 20.39
N ARG A 29 1.07 -8.13 20.17
CA ARG A 29 2.22 -7.40 19.61
C ARG A 29 2.57 -7.76 18.16
N PHE A 30 1.72 -8.44 17.43
CA PHE A 30 1.89 -8.63 16.00
C PHE A 30 1.78 -7.30 15.26
N LYS A 31 2.67 -7.10 14.29
CA LYS A 31 2.74 -5.89 13.49
C LYS A 31 1.79 -5.98 12.31
N LEU A 32 1.09 -4.90 12.04
CA LEU A 32 0.27 -4.73 10.86
C LEU A 32 0.73 -3.48 10.09
N GLY A 33 0.46 -3.45 8.79
CA GLY A 33 0.61 -2.27 7.95
C GLY A 33 -0.75 -1.73 7.55
N PHE A 34 -0.92 -0.43 7.68
CA PHE A 34 -2.10 0.29 7.25
C PHE A 34 -1.71 1.69 6.84
N ASP A 35 -2.07 2.09 5.62
CA ASP A 35 -1.70 3.38 5.05
C ASP A 35 -2.86 4.00 4.29
N ARG A 36 -3.02 5.31 4.43
CA ARG A 36 -3.97 6.11 3.63
C ARG A 36 -3.40 7.48 3.32
N THR A 37 -3.78 7.99 2.17
CA THR A 37 -3.61 9.39 1.81
C THR A 37 -4.96 10.08 1.90
N PHE A 38 -5.03 11.20 2.61
CA PHE A 38 -6.21 12.02 2.80
C PHE A 38 -5.97 13.43 2.26
N TRP A 39 -7.04 14.16 1.96
CA TRP A 39 -7.02 15.59 1.69
C TRP A 39 -7.95 16.33 2.63
N LEU A 40 -7.50 17.49 3.11
CA LEU A 40 -8.33 18.33 3.96
C LEU A 40 -9.22 19.22 3.09
N GLY A 41 -10.53 18.96 3.08
CA GLY A 41 -11.56 19.74 2.41
C GLY A 41 -11.68 19.47 0.90
N GLU A 42 -10.62 19.56 0.13
CA GLU A 42 -10.63 19.34 -1.32
C GLU A 42 -9.28 18.85 -1.83
N ILE A 43 -9.20 18.48 -3.10
CA ILE A 43 -7.93 18.22 -3.79
C ILE A 43 -7.59 19.47 -4.61
N ALA A 44 -6.65 20.27 -4.12
CA ALA A 44 -6.26 21.51 -4.79
C ALA A 44 -5.53 21.27 -6.13
N ASP A 45 -4.79 20.18 -6.25
CA ASP A 45 -4.10 19.77 -7.47
C ASP A 45 -4.71 18.49 -8.04
N ARG A 46 -5.52 18.63 -9.06
CA ARG A 46 -6.21 17.49 -9.71
C ARG A 46 -5.29 16.44 -10.32
N SER A 47 -4.02 16.75 -10.59
CA SER A 47 -3.06 15.73 -11.00
C SER A 47 -2.84 14.66 -9.93
N GLN A 48 -3.13 14.97 -8.68
CA GLN A 48 -3.06 14.06 -7.56
C GLN A 48 -4.18 13.01 -7.55
N GLU A 49 -5.34 13.33 -8.12
CA GLU A 49 -6.47 12.39 -8.25
C GLU A 49 -6.07 11.18 -9.10
N ALA A 50 -5.47 11.42 -10.27
CA ALA A 50 -5.00 10.35 -11.15
C ALA A 50 -3.91 9.49 -10.50
N ALA A 51 -2.96 10.13 -9.81
CA ALA A 51 -1.91 9.42 -9.08
C ALA A 51 -2.48 8.57 -7.92
N TYR A 52 -3.46 9.11 -7.19
CA TYR A 52 -4.15 8.37 -6.13
C TYR A 52 -4.94 7.18 -6.68
N GLN A 53 -5.73 7.40 -7.75
CA GLN A 53 -6.48 6.31 -8.37
C GLN A 53 -5.56 5.21 -8.89
N THR A 54 -4.43 5.58 -9.52
CA THR A 54 -3.41 4.60 -9.93
C THR A 54 -2.84 3.82 -8.75
N ALA A 55 -2.65 4.46 -7.59
CA ALA A 55 -2.21 3.76 -6.38
C ALA A 55 -3.28 2.74 -5.92
N VAL A 56 -4.55 3.11 -5.90
CA VAL A 56 -5.67 2.20 -5.57
C VAL A 56 -5.74 1.03 -6.54
N ASP A 57 -5.69 1.31 -7.85
CA ASP A 57 -5.78 0.29 -8.90
C ASP A 57 -4.58 -0.67 -8.86
N SER A 58 -3.39 -0.17 -8.55
CA SER A 58 -2.20 -1.00 -8.43
C SER A 58 -2.27 -1.97 -7.24
N GLN A 59 -2.82 -1.54 -6.10
CA GLN A 59 -3.09 -2.45 -4.98
C GLN A 59 -4.14 -3.49 -5.40
N ALA A 60 -5.21 -3.08 -6.07
CA ALA A 60 -6.24 -4.00 -6.54
C ALA A 60 -5.67 -5.06 -7.48
N ALA A 61 -4.78 -4.68 -8.40
CA ALA A 61 -4.09 -5.62 -9.30
C ALA A 61 -3.20 -6.61 -8.54
N ALA A 62 -2.45 -6.17 -7.53
CA ALA A 62 -1.68 -7.05 -6.66
C ALA A 62 -2.59 -8.05 -5.94
N LEU A 63 -3.71 -7.57 -5.38
CA LEU A 63 -4.67 -8.40 -4.66
C LEU A 63 -5.39 -9.41 -5.56
N ALA A 64 -5.65 -9.06 -6.81
CA ALA A 64 -6.31 -9.95 -7.77
C ALA A 64 -5.52 -11.25 -8.03
N VAL A 65 -4.20 -11.22 -7.84
CA VAL A 65 -3.34 -12.39 -8.00
C VAL A 65 -2.84 -12.98 -6.68
N LEU A 66 -3.10 -12.33 -5.56
CA LEU A 66 -2.64 -12.73 -4.23
C LEU A 66 -3.35 -14.02 -3.78
N ARG A 67 -2.60 -15.12 -3.68
CA ARG A 67 -3.14 -16.43 -3.28
C ARG A 67 -2.00 -17.37 -2.91
N PRO A 68 -2.28 -18.51 -2.24
CA PRO A 68 -1.26 -19.53 -2.04
C PRO A 68 -0.77 -20.10 -3.37
N GLY A 69 0.50 -20.49 -3.41
CA GLY A 69 1.13 -21.10 -4.59
C GLY A 69 1.71 -20.12 -5.60
N ILE A 70 1.37 -18.83 -5.53
CA ILE A 70 1.99 -17.79 -6.38
C ILE A 70 3.34 -17.36 -5.82
N ARG A 71 4.23 -16.85 -6.67
CA ARG A 71 5.49 -16.25 -6.23
C ARG A 71 5.30 -14.80 -5.80
N ALA A 72 6.10 -14.35 -4.84
CA ALA A 72 6.08 -12.96 -4.38
C ALA A 72 6.36 -11.96 -5.53
N GLU A 73 7.28 -12.28 -6.45
CA GLU A 73 7.59 -11.48 -7.64
C GLU A 73 6.40 -11.33 -8.62
N ASP A 74 5.52 -12.34 -8.71
CA ASP A 74 4.38 -12.28 -9.62
C ASP A 74 3.31 -11.31 -9.09
N VAL A 75 3.13 -11.23 -7.77
CA VAL A 75 2.27 -10.22 -7.14
C VAL A 75 2.81 -8.81 -7.40
N HIS A 76 4.13 -8.63 -7.26
CA HIS A 76 4.78 -7.37 -7.59
C HIS A 76 4.64 -7.02 -9.07
N SER A 77 4.74 -8.00 -9.97
CA SER A 77 4.62 -7.76 -11.41
C SER A 77 3.25 -7.23 -11.81
N ALA A 78 2.18 -7.78 -11.25
CA ALA A 78 0.82 -7.30 -11.48
C ALA A 78 0.64 -5.84 -11.01
N TYR A 79 1.16 -5.51 -9.84
CA TYR A 79 1.20 -4.15 -9.31
C TYR A 79 1.99 -3.19 -10.22
N ALA A 80 3.23 -3.58 -10.57
CA ALA A 80 4.14 -2.74 -11.34
C ALA A 80 3.60 -2.44 -12.74
N GLN A 81 2.89 -3.38 -13.36
CA GLN A 81 2.27 -3.19 -14.67
C GLN A 81 1.27 -2.02 -14.67
N VAL A 82 0.43 -1.89 -13.64
CA VAL A 82 -0.52 -0.78 -13.53
C VAL A 82 0.23 0.56 -13.40
N ILE A 83 1.23 0.62 -12.55
CA ILE A 83 2.04 1.83 -12.33
C ILE A 83 2.72 2.28 -13.63
N GLN A 84 3.36 1.35 -14.36
CA GLN A 84 4.05 1.66 -15.61
C GLN A 84 3.07 2.03 -16.73
N SER A 85 1.92 1.35 -16.83
CA SER A 85 0.90 1.66 -17.84
C SER A 85 0.30 3.06 -17.65
N ALA A 86 0.30 3.56 -16.43
CA ALA A 86 -0.09 4.93 -16.11
C ALA A 86 1.03 5.98 -16.31
N GLY A 87 2.20 5.56 -16.81
CA GLY A 87 3.32 6.45 -17.12
C GLY A 87 4.23 6.81 -15.95
N TYR A 88 4.12 6.11 -14.82
CA TYR A 88 4.99 6.32 -13.65
C TYR A 88 6.21 5.41 -13.68
N GLU A 89 7.22 5.75 -12.90
CA GLU A 89 8.46 4.97 -12.78
C GLU A 89 8.19 3.57 -12.20
N TYR A 90 9.03 2.60 -12.57
CA TYR A 90 8.96 1.24 -12.07
C TYR A 90 9.07 1.23 -10.53
N PRO A 91 8.09 0.65 -9.83
CA PRO A 91 8.06 0.70 -8.37
C PRO A 91 8.99 -0.34 -7.76
N PHE A 92 9.57 0.00 -6.61
CA PHE A 92 10.46 -0.90 -5.89
C PHE A 92 9.72 -2.08 -5.25
N ARG A 93 8.60 -1.83 -4.57
CA ARG A 93 7.91 -2.83 -3.75
C ARG A 93 6.42 -2.51 -3.61
N CYS A 94 5.58 -3.54 -3.67
CA CYS A 94 4.15 -3.40 -3.36
C CYS A 94 3.73 -3.99 -2.01
N GLY A 95 4.64 -4.63 -1.27
CA GLY A 95 4.28 -5.21 0.02
C GLY A 95 5.40 -6.02 0.65
N ARG A 96 5.13 -6.53 1.82
CA ARG A 96 6.05 -7.31 2.63
C ARG A 96 5.30 -8.21 3.60
N ALA A 97 5.90 -9.33 3.95
CA ALA A 97 5.43 -10.08 5.11
C ALA A 97 5.59 -9.25 6.39
N THR A 98 4.68 -9.45 7.32
CA THR A 98 4.65 -8.76 8.62
C THR A 98 4.17 -9.74 9.69
N GLY A 99 4.55 -9.51 10.93
CA GLY A 99 4.19 -10.38 12.05
C GLY A 99 4.91 -9.94 13.32
N PHE A 100 5.93 -10.66 13.74
CA PHE A 100 6.77 -10.24 14.88
C PHE A 100 7.56 -8.98 14.58
N SER A 101 8.05 -8.84 13.33
CA SER A 101 8.67 -7.62 12.83
C SER A 101 7.72 -6.90 11.89
N PHE A 102 7.91 -5.59 11.78
CA PHE A 102 7.22 -4.76 10.80
C PHE A 102 7.64 -5.08 9.35
N LEU A 103 8.86 -5.56 9.17
CA LEU A 103 9.44 -5.90 7.88
C LEU A 103 10.02 -7.30 7.93
N GLU A 104 9.31 -8.25 7.37
CA GLU A 104 9.73 -9.65 7.28
C GLU A 104 9.87 -10.08 5.82
N ARG A 105 10.36 -11.30 5.64
CA ARG A 105 10.38 -11.96 4.33
C ARG A 105 9.23 -12.97 4.22
N PRO A 106 8.71 -13.22 3.00
CA PRO A 106 9.15 -12.65 1.72
C PRO A 106 8.70 -11.19 1.55
N GLN A 107 9.32 -10.50 0.60
CA GLN A 107 8.88 -9.19 0.15
C GLN A 107 8.25 -9.31 -1.23
N LEU A 108 7.18 -8.55 -1.47
CA LEU A 108 6.55 -8.49 -2.78
C LEU A 108 7.34 -7.51 -3.67
N VAL A 109 8.47 -8.00 -4.19
CA VAL A 109 9.44 -7.25 -5.00
C VAL A 109 9.90 -8.09 -6.20
N PHE A 110 10.40 -7.42 -7.21
CA PHE A 110 11.06 -8.10 -8.33
C PHE A 110 12.19 -9.03 -7.84
N GLY A 111 12.21 -10.27 -8.34
CA GLY A 111 13.23 -11.27 -8.06
C GLY A 111 13.01 -12.07 -6.75
N ASP A 112 12.00 -11.77 -5.94
CA ASP A 112 11.65 -12.64 -4.80
C ASP A 112 10.78 -13.81 -5.26
N LYS A 113 11.40 -14.96 -5.43
CA LYS A 113 10.78 -16.20 -5.94
C LYS A 113 10.10 -17.04 -4.86
N THR A 114 10.00 -16.53 -3.65
CA THR A 114 9.33 -17.24 -2.55
C THR A 114 7.87 -17.53 -2.92
N VAL A 115 7.48 -18.78 -2.80
CA VAL A 115 6.10 -19.21 -3.02
C VAL A 115 5.27 -18.90 -1.78
N LEU A 116 4.17 -18.19 -1.96
CA LEU A 116 3.29 -17.80 -0.87
C LEU A 116 2.53 -19.01 -0.31
N GLN A 117 2.40 -19.07 1.01
CA GLN A 117 1.78 -20.18 1.72
C GLN A 117 0.60 -19.68 2.56
N PRO A 118 -0.42 -20.54 2.81
CA PRO A 118 -1.45 -20.24 3.80
C PRO A 118 -0.84 -19.88 5.16
N GLY A 119 -1.46 -18.92 5.86
CA GLY A 119 -1.00 -18.43 7.15
C GLY A 119 0.02 -17.29 7.08
N MET A 120 0.62 -17.02 5.91
CA MET A 120 1.47 -15.85 5.75
C MET A 120 0.64 -14.56 5.81
N VAL A 121 1.15 -13.55 6.51
CA VAL A 121 0.51 -12.22 6.63
C VAL A 121 1.34 -11.19 5.88
N PHE A 122 0.67 -10.39 5.07
CA PHE A 122 1.29 -9.34 4.26
C PHE A 122 0.63 -8.00 4.50
N ALA A 123 1.45 -6.95 4.57
CA ALA A 123 1.01 -5.61 4.24
C ALA A 123 1.18 -5.42 2.73
N VAL A 124 0.09 -5.11 2.03
CA VAL A 124 0.07 -4.89 0.58
C VAL A 124 -0.30 -3.44 0.31
N ASP A 125 0.59 -2.75 -0.36
CA ASP A 125 0.50 -1.32 -0.63
C ASP A 125 0.22 -1.09 -2.13
N GLY A 126 -0.57 -0.05 -2.42
CA GLY A 126 -0.59 0.61 -3.72
C GLY A 126 0.04 1.99 -3.56
N SER A 127 1.05 2.33 -4.34
CA SER A 127 1.69 3.64 -4.19
C SER A 127 2.25 4.20 -5.48
N VAL A 128 2.03 5.50 -5.68
CA VAL A 128 2.60 6.29 -6.77
C VAL A 128 3.41 7.42 -6.17
N THR A 129 4.62 7.59 -6.64
CA THR A 129 5.47 8.73 -6.27
C THR A 129 5.70 9.61 -7.49
N VAL A 130 5.34 10.88 -7.38
CA VAL A 130 5.71 11.93 -8.34
C VAL A 130 6.89 12.68 -7.73
N PRO A 131 8.13 12.49 -8.24
CA PRO A 131 9.34 13.05 -7.64
C PRO A 131 9.24 14.56 -7.42
N GLY A 132 9.62 15.01 -6.21
CA GLY A 132 9.61 16.43 -5.84
C GLY A 132 8.23 17.05 -5.63
N LYS A 133 7.14 16.32 -5.83
CA LYS A 133 5.78 16.85 -5.73
C LYS A 133 4.95 16.12 -4.67
N PHE A 134 4.67 14.83 -4.88
CA PHE A 134 3.60 14.15 -4.18
C PHE A 134 3.82 12.64 -4.14
N ARG A 135 3.29 12.00 -3.12
CA ARG A 135 3.12 10.54 -3.07
C ARG A 135 1.72 10.21 -2.61
N ALA A 136 1.02 9.41 -3.41
CA ALA A 136 -0.18 8.71 -3.00
C ALA A 136 0.17 7.32 -2.50
N GLN A 137 -0.47 6.88 -1.43
CA GLN A 137 -0.36 5.50 -0.96
C GLN A 137 -1.64 5.07 -0.26
N VAL A 138 -2.03 3.83 -0.54
CA VAL A 138 -3.01 3.05 0.19
C VAL A 138 -2.37 1.74 0.58
N GLY A 139 -2.64 1.23 1.78
CA GLY A 139 -2.07 -0.03 2.26
C GLY A 139 -2.98 -0.69 3.26
N ASP A 140 -3.07 -2.01 3.20
CA ASP A 140 -3.84 -2.85 4.11
C ASP A 140 -3.07 -4.13 4.43
N SER A 141 -3.45 -4.80 5.52
CA SER A 141 -2.91 -6.10 5.90
C SER A 141 -3.87 -7.22 5.53
N PHE A 142 -3.29 -8.32 5.03
CA PHE A 142 -4.00 -9.50 4.54
C PHE A 142 -3.35 -10.76 5.07
N ILE A 143 -4.14 -11.78 5.35
CA ILE A 143 -3.68 -13.14 5.62
C ILE A 143 -3.97 -14.03 4.41
N ILE A 144 -2.99 -14.81 3.97
CA ILE A 144 -3.19 -15.83 2.93
C ILE A 144 -3.98 -17.00 3.54
N THR A 145 -5.08 -17.35 2.91
CA THR A 145 -5.91 -18.51 3.27
C THR A 145 -5.62 -19.68 2.33
N GLU A 146 -6.28 -20.81 2.52
CA GLU A 146 -6.13 -22.00 1.63
C GLU A 146 -6.55 -21.71 0.18
N ASN A 147 -7.50 -20.77 -0.03
CA ASN A 147 -8.10 -20.52 -1.33
C ASN A 147 -7.92 -19.10 -1.87
N GLY A 148 -7.17 -18.24 -1.15
CA GLY A 148 -6.99 -16.84 -1.52
C GLY A 148 -6.43 -16.02 -0.38
N TYR A 149 -7.11 -14.96 0.02
CA TYR A 149 -6.72 -14.13 1.17
C TYR A 149 -7.94 -13.61 1.91
N GLU A 150 -7.71 -13.20 3.15
CA GLU A 150 -8.66 -12.47 3.99
C GLU A 150 -8.04 -11.12 4.40
N GLN A 151 -8.83 -10.06 4.35
CA GLN A 151 -8.40 -8.72 4.72
C GLN A 151 -8.53 -8.52 6.23
N ILE A 152 -7.44 -8.08 6.87
CA ILE A 152 -7.37 -7.85 8.32
C ILE A 152 -7.72 -6.40 8.66
N THR A 153 -7.19 -5.44 7.89
CA THR A 153 -7.46 -4.01 8.09
C THR A 153 -8.38 -3.51 6.98
N SER A 154 -9.36 -2.69 7.32
CA SER A 154 -10.29 -2.12 6.34
C SER A 154 -10.55 -0.65 6.64
N HIS A 155 -10.45 0.16 5.62
CA HIS A 155 -10.89 1.56 5.60
C HIS A 155 -11.21 1.91 4.15
N PRO A 156 -12.26 2.66 3.88
CA PRO A 156 -12.59 3.09 2.53
C PRO A 156 -11.42 3.71 1.79
N LYS A 157 -11.41 3.51 0.46
CA LYS A 157 -10.35 3.99 -0.45
C LYS A 157 -10.90 4.79 -1.62
N ALA A 158 -12.23 4.91 -1.73
CA ALA A 158 -12.81 5.72 -2.78
C ALA A 158 -12.42 7.19 -2.57
N LEU A 159 -12.18 7.90 -3.68
CA LEU A 159 -11.69 9.28 -3.61
C LEU A 159 -12.56 10.19 -2.73
N ALA A 160 -13.90 10.04 -2.82
CA ALA A 160 -14.85 10.80 -2.02
C ALA A 160 -14.76 10.51 -0.49
N GLU A 161 -14.17 9.39 -0.10
CA GLU A 161 -14.07 8.97 1.31
C GLU A 161 -12.74 9.37 1.97
N VAL A 162 -11.80 9.86 1.16
CA VAL A 162 -10.49 10.32 1.65
C VAL A 162 -10.33 11.86 1.59
N ILE A 163 -11.36 12.55 1.15
CA ILE A 163 -11.48 14.01 1.28
C ILE A 163 -12.27 14.27 2.56
N ILE A 164 -11.65 14.85 3.58
CA ILE A 164 -12.17 15.00 4.95
C ILE A 164 -12.26 16.45 5.38
#